data_be2275dc386577d4a4daa65420c2f3d0
#
_entry.id   be2275dc386577d4a4daa65420c2f3d0
#
_cell.length_a   1.000
_cell.length_b   1.000
_cell.length_c   1.000
_cell.angle_alpha   90.00
_cell.angle_beta   90.00
_cell.angle_gamma   90.00
#
_symmetry.space_group_name_H-M   'P 1'
#
loop_
_entity.id
_entity.type
_entity.pdbx_description
1 polymer ?
#
loop_
_entity_poly.entity_id
_entity_poly.type
_entity_poly.pdbx_seq_one_letter_code
_entity_poly.pdbx_strand_id
1 'polypeptide(L)'
;KKACRDYLSKGKIARRLPVEFPDFAGTTDYDKDTDRFVCKGVFSRPTKTIIKITEIPYGYDREQYVKVLDKLEDDGLIFSYDDQCSMSGFQFEVKLKKNGSSNWTDAQVRKNFKLDKTHSENITVIGPNGELRQYSDERELIVDFIRFRLDVLAKRIDLALAEAQELDRWLRVKMEFITAVLDDEIVFKGKKKDQVAKQILDKTTALDHDTDRLLRLNIMTLTKEQVDELKAQLKENKAVIKYWKSTTPEAQFEE
;
A
#
# COMPACT_ATOMS: atom_id res chain seq x y z
N LYS A 1 3.46 4.16 -6.15
CA LYS A 1 2.84 3.41 -7.26
C LYS A 1 3.69 3.42 -8.54
N LYS A 2 4.16 4.59 -9.04
CA LYS A 2 4.96 4.68 -10.28
C LYS A 2 6.25 3.86 -10.21
N ALA A 3 7.00 3.94 -9.12
CA ALA A 3 8.24 3.19 -8.92
C ALA A 3 8.01 1.67 -8.96
N CYS A 4 6.90 1.17 -8.38
CA CYS A 4 6.54 -0.25 -8.45
C CYS A 4 6.26 -0.70 -9.88
N ARG A 5 5.48 0.09 -10.64
CA ARG A 5 5.21 -0.20 -12.06
C ARG A 5 6.48 -0.15 -12.92
N ASP A 6 7.37 0.81 -12.68
CA ASP A 6 8.66 0.87 -13.37
C ASP A 6 9.51 -0.38 -13.10
N TYR A 7 9.50 -0.89 -11.86
CA TYR A 7 10.20 -2.13 -11.53
C TYR A 7 9.56 -3.35 -12.20
N LEU A 8 8.24 -3.51 -12.12
CA LEU A 8 7.53 -4.63 -12.74
C LEU A 8 7.71 -4.68 -14.27
N SER A 9 7.74 -3.50 -14.93
CA SER A 9 7.88 -3.43 -16.39
C SER A 9 9.32 -3.45 -16.90
N LYS A 10 10.29 -2.89 -16.14
CA LYS A 10 11.68 -2.66 -16.60
C LYS A 10 12.74 -3.39 -15.77
N GLY A 11 12.33 -4.05 -14.69
CA GLY A 11 13.24 -4.72 -13.75
C GLY A 11 14.10 -3.80 -12.89
N LYS A 12 13.87 -2.46 -12.95
CA LYS A 12 14.68 -1.47 -12.19
C LYS A 12 13.89 -0.19 -11.91
N ILE A 13 14.25 0.47 -10.82
CA ILE A 13 13.81 1.82 -10.47
C ILE A 13 14.97 2.77 -10.76
N ALA A 14 14.85 3.54 -11.84
CA ALA A 14 15.98 4.36 -12.32
C ALA A 14 16.17 5.66 -11.53
N ARG A 15 15.09 6.24 -10.99
CA ARG A 15 15.11 7.53 -10.29
C ARG A 15 14.90 7.32 -8.80
N ARG A 16 15.70 8.03 -7.99
CA ARG A 16 15.46 8.16 -6.55
C ARG A 16 14.15 8.89 -6.30
N LEU A 17 13.44 8.51 -5.25
CA LEU A 17 12.17 9.13 -4.89
C LEU A 17 12.46 10.40 -4.08
N PRO A 18 11.73 11.51 -4.32
CA PRO A 18 11.81 12.68 -3.47
C PRO A 18 11.25 12.34 -2.08
N VAL A 19 11.88 12.89 -1.05
CA VAL A 19 11.28 12.92 0.28
C VAL A 19 10.25 14.05 0.31
N GLU A 20 9.02 13.73 0.68
CA GLU A 20 7.92 14.68 0.80
C GLU A 20 7.48 14.73 2.26
N PHE A 21 7.37 15.93 2.79
CA PHE A 21 6.82 16.16 4.12
C PHE A 21 5.40 16.71 3.98
N PRO A 22 4.40 16.14 4.67
CA PRO A 22 3.06 16.70 4.71
C PRO A 22 3.09 18.16 5.18
N ASP A 23 2.29 19.00 4.57
CA ASP A 23 2.10 20.43 4.92
C ASP A 23 3.37 21.31 4.82
N PHE A 24 4.44 20.82 4.21
CA PHE A 24 5.64 21.60 3.96
C PHE A 24 5.56 22.26 2.58
N ALA A 25 5.47 23.58 2.55
CA ALA A 25 5.39 24.37 1.31
C ALA A 25 6.75 24.61 0.63
N GLY A 26 7.84 24.22 1.26
CA GLY A 26 9.19 24.32 0.72
C GLY A 26 9.53 23.20 -0.26
N THR A 27 10.80 23.12 -0.64
CA THR A 27 11.32 22.06 -1.52
C THR A 27 12.32 21.18 -0.80
N THR A 28 12.37 19.92 -1.22
CA THR A 28 13.34 18.94 -0.73
C THR A 28 14.18 18.46 -1.90
N ASP A 29 15.47 18.72 -1.85
CA ASP A 29 16.43 18.31 -2.88
C ASP A 29 17.40 17.27 -2.31
N TYR A 30 17.75 16.27 -3.12
CA TYR A 30 18.78 15.31 -2.76
C TYR A 30 20.16 15.79 -3.20
N ASP A 31 21.06 15.93 -2.24
CA ASP A 31 22.46 16.26 -2.46
C ASP A 31 23.28 14.96 -2.61
N LYS A 32 23.81 14.73 -3.81
CA LYS A 32 24.56 13.52 -4.15
C LYS A 32 25.94 13.46 -3.49
N ASP A 33 26.51 14.62 -3.21
CA ASP A 33 27.89 14.72 -2.70
C ASP A 33 27.93 14.38 -1.19
N THR A 34 26.88 14.74 -0.47
CA THR A 34 26.78 14.50 0.97
C THR A 34 25.87 13.31 1.32
N ASP A 35 25.17 12.73 0.34
CA ASP A 35 24.14 11.69 0.51
C ASP A 35 23.06 12.10 1.53
N ARG A 36 22.60 13.36 1.41
CA ARG A 36 21.61 13.95 2.33
C ARG A 36 20.51 14.67 1.57
N PHE A 37 19.38 14.85 2.24
CA PHE A 37 18.30 15.70 1.75
C PHE A 37 18.44 17.11 2.31
N VAL A 38 18.26 18.09 1.45
CA VAL A 38 18.26 19.52 1.82
C VAL A 38 16.83 20.03 1.75
N CYS A 39 16.25 20.33 2.90
CA CYS A 39 14.94 20.98 3.00
C CYS A 39 15.13 22.50 2.91
N LYS A 40 14.47 23.12 1.94
CA LYS A 40 14.59 24.53 1.66
C LYS A 40 13.31 25.27 2.03
N GLY A 41 13.40 26.19 2.97
CA GLY A 41 12.32 27.11 3.30
C GLY A 41 12.03 28.09 2.15
N VAL A 42 10.91 28.78 2.26
CA VAL A 42 10.42 29.72 1.25
C VAL A 42 10.54 31.16 1.77
N PHE A 43 11.12 31.99 0.96
CA PHE A 43 11.15 33.43 1.23
C PHE A 43 10.88 34.25 -0.06
N SER A 44 10.43 35.47 0.12
CA SER A 44 10.27 36.45 -0.92
C SER A 44 10.94 37.78 -0.50
N ARG A 45 11.28 38.58 -1.48
CA ARG A 45 11.91 39.91 -1.24
C ARG A 45 11.04 41.00 -1.88
N PRO A 46 9.99 41.47 -1.18
CA PRO A 46 9.12 42.52 -1.69
C PRO A 46 9.87 43.85 -2.00
N THR A 47 10.87 44.15 -1.17
CA THR A 47 11.76 45.30 -1.35
C THR A 47 13.21 44.94 -1.06
N LYS A 48 14.16 45.81 -1.39
CA LYS A 48 15.58 45.60 -1.07
C LYS A 48 15.85 45.47 0.43
N THR A 49 14.98 46.00 1.28
CA THR A 49 15.15 46.05 2.73
C THR A 49 14.16 45.15 3.50
N ILE A 50 13.26 44.47 2.81
CA ILE A 50 12.25 43.61 3.45
C ILE A 50 12.35 42.20 2.86
N ILE A 51 12.44 41.22 3.74
CA ILE A 51 12.31 39.79 3.42
C ILE A 51 11.08 39.27 4.13
N LYS A 52 10.24 38.53 3.41
CA LYS A 52 9.12 37.75 3.96
C LYS A 52 9.47 36.29 3.88
N ILE A 53 9.48 35.60 5.02
CA ILE A 53 9.69 34.15 5.13
C ILE A 53 8.32 33.55 5.37
N THR A 54 7.86 32.71 4.44
CA THR A 54 6.54 32.08 4.48
C THR A 54 6.62 30.58 4.77
N GLU A 55 7.83 30.02 4.75
CA GLU A 55 8.08 28.64 5.15
C GLU A 55 9.49 28.51 5.71
N ILE A 56 9.61 27.82 6.84
CA ILE A 56 10.90 27.50 7.47
C ILE A 56 11.31 26.08 7.12
N PRO A 57 12.60 25.73 7.09
CA PRO A 57 13.03 24.36 6.78
C PRO A 57 12.44 23.37 7.77
N TYR A 58 12.03 22.20 7.26
CA TYR A 58 11.52 21.12 8.08
C TYR A 58 12.49 20.79 9.24
N GLY A 59 11.91 20.57 10.43
CA GLY A 59 12.66 20.29 11.65
C GLY A 59 13.08 21.54 12.43
N TYR A 60 12.57 22.72 12.06
CA TYR A 60 12.45 23.88 12.97
C TYR A 60 10.99 24.01 13.40
N ASP A 61 10.80 24.33 14.68
CA ASP A 61 9.56 24.92 15.17
C ASP A 61 9.67 26.46 15.23
N ARG A 62 8.53 27.13 15.50
CA ARG A 62 8.46 28.59 15.59
C ARG A 62 9.46 29.15 16.61
N GLU A 63 9.52 28.58 17.81
CA GLU A 63 10.36 29.07 18.89
C GLU A 63 11.86 28.93 18.59
N GLN A 64 12.24 27.80 18.00
CA GLN A 64 13.61 27.58 17.56
C GLN A 64 14.02 28.54 16.45
N TYR A 65 13.08 28.86 15.55
CA TYR A 65 13.37 29.77 14.43
C TYR A 65 13.42 31.23 14.90
N VAL A 66 12.60 31.65 15.84
CA VAL A 66 12.66 32.94 16.52
C VAL A 66 14.05 33.17 17.11
N LYS A 67 14.64 32.18 17.79
CA LYS A 67 16.03 32.29 18.31
C LYS A 67 17.07 32.52 17.21
N VAL A 68 16.83 32.08 15.98
CA VAL A 68 17.71 32.38 14.85
C VAL A 68 17.57 33.84 14.46
N LEU A 69 16.36 34.38 14.47
CA LEU A 69 16.09 35.79 14.13
C LEU A 69 16.59 36.72 15.23
N ASP A 70 16.36 36.39 16.52
CA ASP A 70 16.87 37.14 17.68
C ASP A 70 18.40 37.29 17.58
N LYS A 71 19.10 36.17 17.32
CA LYS A 71 20.55 36.19 17.16
C LYS A 71 21.00 37.10 16.02
N LEU A 72 20.30 37.13 14.89
CA LEU A 72 20.64 38.01 13.75
C LEU A 72 20.39 39.48 14.11
N GLU A 73 19.41 39.80 14.94
CA GLU A 73 19.13 41.14 15.43
C GLU A 73 20.21 41.58 16.45
N ASP A 74 20.55 40.74 17.42
CA ASP A 74 21.58 40.94 18.42
C ASP A 74 22.97 41.13 17.80
N ASP A 75 23.31 40.30 16.80
CA ASP A 75 24.55 40.42 16.01
C ASP A 75 24.54 41.66 15.11
N GLY A 76 23.43 42.41 15.08
CA GLY A 76 23.27 43.61 14.31
C GLY A 76 23.24 43.41 12.80
N LEU A 77 22.94 42.21 12.34
CA LEU A 77 22.84 41.83 10.92
C LEU A 77 21.50 42.23 10.30
N ILE A 78 20.43 42.22 11.07
CA ILE A 78 19.11 42.71 10.67
C ILE A 78 18.75 43.95 11.51
N PHE A 79 17.74 44.70 11.09
CA PHE A 79 17.25 45.86 11.86
C PHE A 79 16.20 45.47 12.88
N SER A 80 15.21 44.66 12.45
CA SER A 80 14.15 44.08 13.29
C SER A 80 13.42 43.01 12.51
N TYR A 81 12.64 42.21 13.20
CA TYR A 81 11.69 41.30 12.56
C TYR A 81 10.32 41.40 13.24
N ASP A 82 9.29 40.97 12.52
CA ASP A 82 7.91 40.85 13.01
C ASP A 82 7.43 39.42 12.80
N ASP A 83 6.95 38.80 13.86
CA ASP A 83 6.44 37.42 13.84
C ASP A 83 4.91 37.46 13.66
N GLN A 84 4.46 37.12 12.47
CA GLN A 84 3.07 37.06 12.05
C GLN A 84 2.57 35.60 11.90
N CYS A 85 3.26 34.63 12.50
CA CYS A 85 2.87 33.22 12.45
C CYS A 85 1.48 32.99 13.05
N SER A 86 0.71 32.13 12.43
CA SER A 86 -0.66 31.79 12.84
C SER A 86 -0.93 30.30 12.63
N MET A 87 -2.14 29.86 12.92
CA MET A 87 -2.59 28.50 12.61
C MET A 87 -2.56 28.16 11.10
N SER A 88 -2.48 29.17 10.23
CA SER A 88 -2.39 28.98 8.80
C SER A 88 -0.97 28.76 8.27
N GLY A 89 0.06 28.89 9.14
CA GLY A 89 1.44 28.65 8.78
C GLY A 89 2.42 29.71 9.30
N PHE A 90 3.67 29.60 8.86
CA PHE A 90 4.75 30.50 9.23
C PHE A 90 4.69 31.77 8.41
N GLN A 91 4.90 32.92 9.07
CA GLN A 91 5.05 34.21 8.42
C GLN A 91 5.93 35.13 9.27
N PHE A 92 7.13 35.44 8.77
CA PHE A 92 8.03 36.40 9.40
C PHE A 92 8.34 37.51 8.40
N GLU A 93 8.19 38.76 8.83
CA GLU A 93 8.61 39.90 8.06
C GLU A 93 9.91 40.51 8.68
N VAL A 94 11.00 40.45 7.93
CA VAL A 94 12.33 40.88 8.39
C VAL A 94 12.76 42.14 7.70
N LYS A 95 13.14 43.15 8.47
CA LYS A 95 13.69 44.41 8.00
C LYS A 95 15.23 44.35 8.02
N LEU A 96 15.83 44.47 6.84
CA LEU A 96 17.27 44.46 6.67
C LEU A 96 17.89 45.85 6.88
N LYS A 97 19.18 45.92 7.27
CA LYS A 97 19.92 47.20 7.37
C LYS A 97 20.27 47.71 6.00
N LYS A 98 19.98 49.00 5.75
CA LYS A 98 20.18 49.65 4.44
C LYS A 98 21.62 49.60 3.93
N ASN A 99 22.61 49.68 4.80
CA ASN A 99 24.04 49.68 4.44
C ASN A 99 24.72 48.38 4.90
N GLY A 100 24.11 47.23 4.61
CA GLY A 100 24.64 45.94 5.05
C GLY A 100 23.85 44.79 4.43
N SER A 101 23.00 44.18 5.19
CA SER A 101 22.20 42.98 4.82
C SER A 101 21.25 43.20 3.61
N SER A 102 20.88 44.45 3.31
CA SER A 102 20.08 44.77 2.11
C SER A 102 20.78 44.40 0.79
N ASN A 103 22.11 44.27 0.79
CA ASN A 103 22.91 43.89 -0.37
C ASN A 103 23.17 42.39 -0.46
N TRP A 104 22.64 41.58 0.48
CA TRP A 104 22.82 40.13 0.44
C TRP A 104 22.19 39.51 -0.79
N THR A 105 22.94 38.62 -1.40
CA THR A 105 22.41 37.71 -2.44
C THR A 105 21.44 36.72 -1.85
N ASP A 106 20.61 36.08 -2.65
CA ASP A 106 19.67 35.08 -2.18
C ASP A 106 20.39 33.89 -1.51
N ALA A 107 21.58 33.53 -1.95
CA ALA A 107 22.41 32.50 -1.31
C ALA A 107 22.87 32.96 0.10
N GLN A 108 23.24 34.21 0.28
CA GLN A 108 23.59 34.79 1.58
C GLN A 108 22.38 34.91 2.50
N VAL A 109 21.20 35.23 1.95
CA VAL A 109 19.92 35.21 2.69
C VAL A 109 19.64 33.81 3.20
N ARG A 110 19.67 32.82 2.31
CA ARG A 110 19.44 31.40 2.72
C ARG A 110 20.40 30.97 3.82
N LYS A 111 21.68 31.26 3.68
CA LYS A 111 22.72 30.90 4.64
C LYS A 111 22.50 31.59 6.01
N ASN A 112 22.31 32.90 6.02
CA ASN A 112 22.20 33.68 7.26
C ASN A 112 20.91 33.40 8.01
N PHE A 113 19.79 33.28 7.30
CA PHE A 113 18.49 32.92 7.87
C PHE A 113 18.31 31.42 8.07
N LYS A 114 19.35 30.59 7.82
CA LYS A 114 19.29 29.12 7.95
C LYS A 114 18.06 28.52 7.24
N LEU A 115 17.74 29.02 6.04
CA LEU A 115 16.61 28.57 5.24
C LEU A 115 16.87 27.25 4.49
N ASP A 116 18.07 26.70 4.61
CA ASP A 116 18.43 25.38 4.09
C ASP A 116 18.88 24.52 5.27
N LYS A 117 18.24 23.36 5.46
CA LYS A 117 18.57 22.40 6.51
C LYS A 117 18.75 21.00 5.92
N THR A 118 19.86 20.38 6.24
CA THR A 118 20.17 19.03 5.77
C THR A 118 19.62 17.95 6.72
N HIS A 119 19.07 16.88 6.15
CA HIS A 119 18.60 15.71 6.87
C HIS A 119 19.22 14.45 6.28
N SER A 120 19.65 13.54 7.14
CA SER A 120 20.03 12.18 6.77
C SER A 120 18.81 11.27 6.81
N GLU A 121 18.71 10.37 5.86
CA GLU A 121 17.68 9.34 5.84
C GLU A 121 18.21 8.05 6.47
N ASN A 122 17.42 7.42 7.32
CA ASN A 122 17.70 6.10 7.87
C ASN A 122 16.51 5.20 7.59
N ILE A 123 16.68 4.31 6.60
CA ILE A 123 15.62 3.40 6.16
C ILE A 123 15.78 2.09 6.91
N THR A 124 15.24 2.06 8.13
CA THR A 124 15.21 0.86 8.96
C THR A 124 13.77 0.42 9.16
N VAL A 125 13.45 -0.81 8.79
CA VAL A 125 12.10 -1.38 8.84
C VAL A 125 12.10 -2.75 9.51
N ILE A 126 10.92 -3.20 9.92
CA ILE A 126 10.71 -4.58 10.38
C ILE A 126 10.38 -5.43 9.16
N GLY A 127 11.19 -6.42 8.90
CA GLY A 127 11.00 -7.37 7.80
C GLY A 127 9.85 -8.36 8.06
N PRO A 128 9.49 -9.17 7.04
CA PRO A 128 8.34 -10.07 7.11
C PRO A 128 8.39 -11.11 8.24
N ASN A 129 9.60 -11.47 8.68
CA ASN A 129 9.81 -12.45 9.74
C ASN A 129 10.06 -11.80 11.12
N GLY A 130 9.82 -10.48 11.25
CA GLY A 130 10.04 -9.73 12.49
C GLY A 130 11.50 -9.28 12.71
N GLU A 131 12.40 -9.52 11.76
CA GLU A 131 13.79 -9.06 11.80
C GLU A 131 13.92 -7.57 11.46
N LEU A 132 14.93 -6.93 12.03
CA LEU A 132 15.28 -5.56 11.68
C LEU A 132 16.09 -5.55 10.37
N ARG A 133 15.62 -4.80 9.36
CA ARG A 133 16.31 -4.60 8.09
C ARG A 133 16.64 -3.14 7.88
N GLN A 134 17.87 -2.89 7.50
CA GLN A 134 18.34 -1.56 7.10
C GLN A 134 18.67 -1.59 5.60
N TYR A 135 18.20 -0.57 4.89
CA TYR A 135 18.42 -0.40 3.46
C TYR A 135 19.29 0.84 3.20
N SER A 136 20.10 0.78 2.15
CA SER A 136 20.94 1.90 1.75
C SER A 136 20.15 3.00 1.03
N ASP A 137 19.08 2.62 0.33
CA ASP A 137 18.15 3.58 -0.27
C ASP A 137 16.72 3.00 -0.37
N GLU A 138 15.77 3.90 -0.62
CA GLU A 138 14.34 3.57 -0.73
C GLU A 138 14.01 2.63 -1.89
N ARG A 139 14.84 2.57 -2.93
CA ARG A 139 14.62 1.69 -4.10
C ARG A 139 14.83 0.24 -3.73
N GLU A 140 15.83 -0.06 -2.89
CA GLU A 140 16.08 -1.41 -2.39
C GLU A 140 14.90 -1.90 -1.55
N LEU A 141 14.39 -1.05 -0.65
CA LEU A 141 13.19 -1.35 0.14
C LEU A 141 11.98 -1.66 -0.75
N ILE A 142 11.76 -0.83 -1.78
CA ILE A 142 10.63 -1.03 -2.69
C ILE A 142 10.77 -2.34 -3.48
N VAL A 143 11.97 -2.66 -3.95
CA VAL A 143 12.24 -3.92 -4.67
C VAL A 143 11.99 -5.13 -3.78
N ASP A 144 12.47 -5.08 -2.54
CA ASP A 144 12.28 -6.16 -1.56
C ASP A 144 10.79 -6.35 -1.23
N PHE A 145 10.07 -5.25 -1.01
CA PHE A 145 8.61 -5.27 -0.82
C PHE A 145 7.88 -5.88 -2.02
N ILE A 146 8.24 -5.50 -3.25
CA ILE A 146 7.57 -6.03 -4.45
C ILE A 146 7.78 -7.54 -4.55
N ARG A 147 9.01 -8.03 -4.36
CA ARG A 147 9.33 -9.46 -4.38
C ARG A 147 8.50 -10.23 -3.36
N PHE A 148 8.52 -9.77 -2.11
CA PHE A 148 7.70 -10.37 -1.06
C PHE A 148 6.22 -10.36 -1.41
N ARG A 149 5.69 -9.25 -1.92
CA ARG A 149 4.29 -9.12 -2.30
C ARG A 149 3.90 -10.06 -3.44
N LEU A 150 4.75 -10.23 -4.45
CA LEU A 150 4.52 -11.17 -5.55
C LEU A 150 4.44 -12.62 -5.06
N ASP A 151 5.34 -13.03 -4.15
CA ASP A 151 5.31 -14.37 -3.54
C ASP A 151 4.00 -14.61 -2.77
N VAL A 152 3.53 -13.61 -2.01
CA VAL A 152 2.25 -13.70 -1.30
C VAL A 152 1.07 -13.77 -2.27
N LEU A 153 1.11 -13.00 -3.36
CA LEU A 153 0.05 -13.03 -4.38
C LEU A 153 0.02 -14.36 -5.12
N ALA A 154 1.18 -14.97 -5.42
CA ALA A 154 1.23 -16.31 -5.99
C ALA A 154 0.53 -17.34 -5.08
N LYS A 155 0.86 -17.36 -3.79
CA LYS A 155 0.20 -18.24 -2.81
C LYS A 155 -1.30 -17.98 -2.70
N ARG A 156 -1.71 -16.71 -2.78
CA ARG A 156 -3.13 -16.34 -2.78
C ARG A 156 -3.87 -16.88 -4.00
N ILE A 157 -3.25 -16.80 -5.19
CA ILE A 157 -3.81 -17.35 -6.43
C ILE A 157 -3.97 -18.87 -6.32
N ASP A 158 -2.94 -19.56 -5.84
CA ASP A 158 -2.98 -21.03 -5.66
C ASP A 158 -4.09 -21.45 -4.69
N LEU A 159 -4.20 -20.74 -3.55
CA LEU A 159 -5.25 -21.03 -2.57
C LEU A 159 -6.65 -20.78 -3.13
N ALA A 160 -6.88 -19.63 -3.76
CA ALA A 160 -8.18 -19.29 -4.35
C ALA A 160 -8.58 -20.25 -5.48
N LEU A 161 -7.60 -20.71 -6.27
CA LEU A 161 -7.81 -21.72 -7.30
C LEU A 161 -8.20 -23.08 -6.68
N ALA A 162 -7.50 -23.52 -5.63
CA ALA A 162 -7.80 -24.76 -4.93
C ALA A 162 -9.19 -24.73 -4.29
N GLU A 163 -9.57 -23.63 -3.65
CA GLU A 163 -10.91 -23.43 -3.08
C GLU A 163 -12.00 -23.46 -4.16
N ALA A 164 -11.79 -22.80 -5.29
CA ALA A 164 -12.75 -22.80 -6.40
C ALA A 164 -12.89 -24.19 -7.05
N GLN A 165 -11.79 -24.95 -7.14
CA GLN A 165 -11.82 -26.34 -7.66
C GLN A 165 -12.53 -27.29 -6.69
N GLU A 166 -12.32 -27.15 -5.39
CA GLU A 166 -13.02 -27.95 -4.39
C GLU A 166 -14.52 -27.62 -4.37
N LEU A 167 -14.89 -26.35 -4.53
CA LEU A 167 -16.29 -25.96 -4.69
C LEU A 167 -16.91 -26.59 -5.95
N ASP A 168 -16.20 -26.58 -7.11
CA ASP A 168 -16.67 -27.23 -8.33
C ASP A 168 -16.90 -28.72 -8.13
N ARG A 169 -15.95 -29.41 -7.47
CA ARG A 169 -16.09 -30.83 -7.11
C ARG A 169 -17.31 -31.07 -6.25
N TRP A 170 -17.45 -30.32 -5.15
CA TRP A 170 -18.58 -30.44 -4.23
C TRP A 170 -19.94 -30.22 -4.89
N LEU A 171 -20.06 -29.17 -5.73
CA LEU A 171 -21.30 -28.88 -6.46
C LEU A 171 -21.68 -29.99 -7.42
N ARG A 172 -20.70 -30.64 -8.10
CA ARG A 172 -20.93 -31.81 -8.95
C ARG A 172 -21.43 -33.01 -8.13
N VAL A 173 -20.72 -33.37 -7.09
CA VAL A 173 -21.10 -34.48 -6.19
C VAL A 173 -22.50 -34.27 -5.63
N LYS A 174 -22.82 -33.02 -5.20
CA LYS A 174 -24.17 -32.71 -4.71
C LYS A 174 -25.22 -32.84 -5.81
N MET A 175 -24.92 -32.44 -7.02
CA MET A 175 -25.83 -32.52 -8.18
C MET A 175 -26.05 -34.01 -8.55
N GLU A 176 -24.99 -34.82 -8.63
CA GLU A 176 -25.06 -36.25 -8.91
C GLU A 176 -25.91 -36.98 -7.86
N PHE A 177 -25.68 -36.69 -6.58
CA PHE A 177 -26.46 -37.25 -5.49
C PHE A 177 -27.95 -36.93 -5.60
N ILE A 178 -28.32 -35.65 -5.82
CA ILE A 178 -29.73 -35.27 -5.95
C ILE A 178 -30.35 -35.95 -7.15
N THR A 179 -29.65 -36.01 -8.28
CA THR A 179 -30.13 -36.68 -9.48
C THR A 179 -30.35 -38.19 -9.25
N ALA A 180 -29.38 -38.86 -8.64
CA ALA A 180 -29.51 -40.31 -8.33
C ALA A 180 -30.65 -40.61 -7.33
N VAL A 181 -30.97 -39.69 -6.44
CA VAL A 181 -32.15 -39.80 -5.56
C VAL A 181 -33.44 -39.60 -6.33
N LEU A 182 -33.49 -38.60 -7.24
CA LEU A 182 -34.68 -38.36 -8.07
C LEU A 182 -34.97 -39.48 -9.07
N ASP A 183 -33.93 -40.19 -9.51
CA ASP A 183 -34.02 -41.32 -10.45
C ASP A 183 -34.20 -42.69 -9.71
N ASP A 184 -34.46 -42.66 -8.39
CA ASP A 184 -34.64 -43.86 -7.52
C ASP A 184 -33.41 -44.80 -7.48
N GLU A 185 -32.24 -44.35 -7.90
CA GLU A 185 -30.99 -45.11 -7.81
C GLU A 185 -30.45 -45.19 -6.38
N ILE A 186 -30.69 -44.17 -5.56
CA ILE A 186 -30.39 -44.14 -4.13
C ILE A 186 -31.70 -44.16 -3.36
N VAL A 187 -31.92 -45.24 -2.61
CA VAL A 187 -33.15 -45.48 -1.85
C VAL A 187 -32.86 -45.45 -0.35
N PHE A 188 -33.58 -44.59 0.37
CA PHE A 188 -33.45 -44.45 1.84
C PHE A 188 -34.38 -45.37 2.62
N LYS A 189 -35.58 -45.66 2.07
CA LYS A 189 -36.64 -46.41 2.78
C LYS A 189 -36.17 -47.81 3.16
N GLY A 190 -36.20 -48.10 4.47
CA GLY A 190 -35.88 -49.44 4.99
C GLY A 190 -34.38 -49.75 5.03
N LYS A 191 -33.47 -48.82 4.73
CA LYS A 191 -32.01 -49.06 4.76
C LYS A 191 -31.34 -48.39 5.96
N LYS A 192 -30.27 -49.02 6.45
CA LYS A 192 -29.39 -48.40 7.47
C LYS A 192 -28.50 -47.36 6.84
N LYS A 193 -28.01 -46.36 7.65
CA LYS A 193 -27.13 -45.29 7.24
C LYS A 193 -25.94 -45.78 6.40
N ASP A 194 -25.27 -46.86 6.85
CA ASP A 194 -24.09 -47.40 6.17
C ASP A 194 -24.41 -48.00 4.80
N GLN A 195 -25.64 -48.55 4.62
CA GLN A 195 -26.09 -49.08 3.33
C GLN A 195 -26.40 -47.95 2.34
N VAL A 196 -26.94 -46.82 2.83
CA VAL A 196 -27.16 -45.64 2.00
C VAL A 196 -25.82 -44.99 1.65
N ALA A 197 -24.88 -44.87 2.60
CA ALA A 197 -23.54 -44.37 2.33
C ALA A 197 -22.83 -45.14 1.22
N LYS A 198 -22.92 -46.48 1.25
CA LYS A 198 -22.37 -47.31 0.15
C LYS A 198 -23.03 -47.03 -1.19
N GLN A 199 -24.36 -46.88 -1.24
CA GLN A 199 -25.03 -46.49 -2.51
C GLN A 199 -24.55 -45.14 -3.05
N ILE A 200 -24.32 -44.16 -2.15
CA ILE A 200 -23.79 -42.85 -2.55
C ILE A 200 -22.42 -43.02 -3.23
N LEU A 201 -21.51 -43.78 -2.59
CA LEU A 201 -20.16 -44.01 -3.14
C LEU A 201 -20.18 -44.81 -4.45
N ASP A 202 -21.11 -45.75 -4.59
CA ASP A 202 -21.24 -46.58 -5.81
C ASP A 202 -21.86 -45.82 -6.99
N LYS A 203 -22.72 -44.80 -6.73
CA LYS A 203 -23.54 -44.13 -7.75
C LYS A 203 -23.08 -42.70 -8.05
N THR A 204 -22.21 -42.16 -7.26
CA THR A 204 -21.70 -40.77 -7.43
C THR A 204 -20.18 -40.74 -7.35
N THR A 205 -19.62 -39.59 -7.70
CA THR A 205 -18.18 -39.33 -7.54
C THR A 205 -17.81 -38.84 -6.12
N ALA A 206 -18.69 -39.06 -5.13
CA ALA A 206 -18.48 -38.69 -3.73
C ALA A 206 -17.32 -39.47 -3.12
N LEU A 207 -16.61 -38.81 -2.21
CA LEU A 207 -15.60 -39.43 -1.36
C LEU A 207 -16.21 -39.77 0.01
N ASP A 208 -15.55 -40.64 0.78
CA ASP A 208 -16.04 -41.08 2.09
C ASP A 208 -16.45 -39.91 3.00
N HIS A 209 -15.66 -38.84 3.03
CA HIS A 209 -15.95 -37.67 3.85
C HIS A 209 -17.14 -36.83 3.36
N ASP A 210 -17.59 -37.01 2.12
CA ASP A 210 -18.75 -36.30 1.57
C ASP A 210 -20.06 -36.92 2.01
N THR A 211 -20.09 -38.26 2.32
CA THR A 211 -21.29 -38.99 2.58
C THR A 211 -22.08 -38.44 3.76
N ASP A 212 -21.43 -38.10 4.86
CA ASP A 212 -22.09 -37.49 6.02
C ASP A 212 -22.69 -36.13 5.71
N ARG A 213 -22.03 -35.34 4.87
CA ARG A 213 -22.50 -34.03 4.43
C ARG A 213 -23.71 -34.14 3.50
N LEU A 214 -23.70 -35.10 2.58
CA LEU A 214 -24.82 -35.41 1.70
C LEU A 214 -26.04 -35.93 2.45
N LEU A 215 -25.85 -36.84 3.42
CA LEU A 215 -26.91 -37.40 4.25
C LEU A 215 -27.58 -36.40 5.19
N ARG A 216 -26.96 -35.24 5.44
CA ARG A 216 -27.54 -34.12 6.21
C ARG A 216 -28.30 -33.13 5.36
N LEU A 217 -28.38 -33.32 4.04
CA LEU A 217 -29.16 -32.43 3.18
C LEU A 217 -30.66 -32.55 3.52
N ASN A 218 -31.35 -31.43 3.47
CA ASN A 218 -32.78 -31.40 3.70
C ASN A 218 -33.49 -32.08 2.51
N ILE A 219 -34.47 -32.97 2.79
CA ILE A 219 -35.29 -33.62 1.76
C ILE A 219 -35.95 -32.60 0.82
N MET A 220 -36.31 -31.43 1.34
CA MET A 220 -36.88 -30.32 0.55
C MET A 220 -35.93 -29.72 -0.51
N THR A 221 -34.64 -30.06 -0.43
CA THR A 221 -33.64 -29.64 -1.43
C THR A 221 -33.39 -30.72 -2.52
N LEU A 222 -34.06 -31.87 -2.45
CA LEU A 222 -33.93 -32.92 -3.44
C LEU A 222 -34.98 -32.74 -4.55
N THR A 223 -34.82 -31.65 -5.32
CA THR A 223 -35.74 -31.24 -6.36
C THR A 223 -35.05 -30.96 -7.70
N LYS A 224 -35.80 -30.98 -8.80
CA LYS A 224 -35.28 -30.66 -10.11
C LYS A 224 -34.82 -29.20 -10.20
N GLU A 225 -35.53 -28.30 -9.53
CA GLU A 225 -35.18 -26.87 -9.44
C GLU A 225 -33.81 -26.69 -8.78
N GLN A 226 -33.50 -27.45 -7.74
CA GLN A 226 -32.20 -27.42 -7.08
C GLN A 226 -31.07 -27.92 -8.01
N VAL A 227 -31.35 -28.93 -8.83
CA VAL A 227 -30.38 -29.40 -9.85
C VAL A 227 -30.07 -28.30 -10.85
N ASP A 228 -31.07 -27.53 -11.31
CA ASP A 228 -30.86 -26.45 -12.27
C ASP A 228 -30.14 -25.26 -11.64
N GLU A 229 -30.39 -24.95 -10.37
CA GLU A 229 -29.63 -23.97 -9.61
C GLU A 229 -28.16 -24.38 -9.45
N LEU A 230 -27.88 -25.64 -9.14
CA LEU A 230 -26.51 -26.16 -9.05
C LEU A 230 -25.76 -26.11 -10.40
N LYS A 231 -26.46 -26.33 -11.51
CA LYS A 231 -25.88 -26.14 -12.85
C LYS A 231 -25.49 -24.69 -13.11
N ALA A 232 -26.32 -23.72 -12.67
CA ALA A 232 -26.01 -22.30 -12.78
C ALA A 232 -24.77 -21.95 -11.92
N GLN A 233 -24.73 -22.39 -10.66
CA GLN A 233 -23.57 -22.19 -9.77
C GLN A 233 -22.29 -22.82 -10.34
N LEU A 234 -22.36 -24.01 -10.94
CA LEU A 234 -21.22 -24.64 -11.60
C LEU A 234 -20.72 -23.81 -12.79
N LYS A 235 -21.63 -23.21 -13.55
CA LYS A 235 -21.25 -22.33 -14.68
C LYS A 235 -20.54 -21.07 -14.20
N GLU A 236 -21.03 -20.44 -13.12
CA GLU A 236 -20.40 -19.27 -12.51
C GLU A 236 -19.02 -19.64 -11.94
N ASN A 237 -18.94 -20.74 -11.18
CA ASN A 237 -17.68 -21.16 -10.58
C ASN A 237 -16.61 -21.54 -11.62
N LYS A 238 -17.00 -22.08 -12.77
CA LYS A 238 -16.09 -22.31 -13.90
C LYS A 238 -15.46 -21.00 -14.41
N ALA A 239 -16.20 -19.91 -14.41
CA ALA A 239 -15.64 -18.59 -14.76
C ALA A 239 -14.63 -18.13 -13.72
N VAL A 240 -14.88 -18.33 -12.43
CA VAL A 240 -13.93 -18.04 -11.32
C VAL A 240 -12.67 -18.90 -11.48
N ILE A 241 -12.78 -20.19 -11.71
CA ILE A 241 -11.63 -21.07 -11.96
C ILE A 241 -10.82 -20.60 -13.17
N LYS A 242 -11.49 -20.21 -14.25
CA LYS A 242 -10.83 -19.68 -15.45
C LYS A 242 -10.06 -18.41 -15.15
N TYR A 243 -10.66 -17.48 -14.39
CA TYR A 243 -10.00 -16.24 -13.95
C TYR A 243 -8.73 -16.53 -13.17
N TRP A 244 -8.80 -17.35 -12.11
CA TRP A 244 -7.64 -17.69 -11.28
C TRP A 244 -6.55 -18.48 -12.01
N LYS A 245 -6.91 -19.27 -13.02
CA LYS A 245 -5.94 -19.97 -13.90
C LYS A 245 -5.23 -19.05 -14.85
N SER A 246 -5.84 -17.94 -15.25
CA SER A 246 -5.29 -17.01 -16.25
C SER A 246 -4.65 -15.79 -15.64
N THR A 247 -4.88 -15.49 -14.35
CA THR A 247 -4.30 -14.34 -13.67
C THR A 247 -2.84 -14.61 -13.26
N THR A 248 -2.07 -13.55 -13.11
CA THR A 248 -0.68 -13.61 -12.66
C THR A 248 -0.48 -12.74 -11.42
N PRO A 249 0.56 -13.01 -10.60
CA PRO A 249 0.88 -12.16 -9.45
C PRO A 249 1.06 -10.69 -9.81
N GLU A 250 1.65 -10.40 -10.98
CA GLU A 250 1.87 -9.04 -11.47
C GLU A 250 0.55 -8.34 -11.79
N ALA A 251 -0.39 -9.03 -12.45
CA ALA A 251 -1.72 -8.51 -12.72
C ALA A 251 -2.47 -8.19 -11.43
N GLN A 252 -2.41 -9.09 -10.44
CA GLN A 252 -3.00 -8.88 -9.11
C GLN A 252 -2.32 -7.77 -8.30
N PHE A 253 -1.07 -7.48 -8.58
CA PHE A 253 -0.35 -6.36 -7.94
C PHE A 253 -0.82 -5.01 -8.47
N GLU A 254 -1.27 -4.93 -9.71
CA GLU A 254 -1.73 -3.69 -10.35
C GLU A 254 -3.19 -3.32 -10.03
N GLU A 255 -4.01 -4.30 -9.62
CA GLU A 255 -5.37 -4.09 -9.12
C GLU A 255 -5.37 -3.35 -7.77
#